data_19ebaf4d5051f4ace55bfeb994956596
#
_entry.id   19ebaf4d5051f4ace55bfeb994956596
#
_cell.length_a   1.000
_cell.length_b   1.000
_cell.length_c   1.000
_cell.angle_alpha   90.00
_cell.angle_beta   90.00
_cell.angle_gamma   90.00
#
_symmetry.space_group_name_H-M   'P 1'
#
loop_
_entity.id
_entity.type
_entity.pdbx_description
1 polymer ?
#
loop_
_entity_poly.entity_id
_entity_poly.type
_entity_poly.pdbx_seq_one_letter_code
_entity_poly.pdbx_strand_id
1 'polypeptide(L)'
;MYYGFDIGGTKIALGVFDSGRQLQWEKRVPTPRDSYDAFLDAVCELVAEADQRFGCKGSVGIGIPGMPETEDGTLYAANVPAASGKPLRADLSARLDRDVRLDNDANCFALSEAWDDEFTQYPLVMGLILGTGVGGGLIFNGKPITGKSYITGEFGHMRLPVDALIMIGLDFPLRRCGCGQHGCIENYLSGRGFAWLYQHYYHQPLQAPEIIALYDQGDEQARAHVERYLDLLAVCLGNILTIVDPDLVVIGGGLSNFPAITTQLADRLPRHLLPVARVPRIERARHGDAGGMRGAAFLHLTD
;
A
#
# COMPACT_ATOMS: atom_id res chain seq x y z
N MET A 1 -7.95 20.92 12.08
CA MET A 1 -8.47 19.91 11.13
C MET A 1 -7.32 19.41 10.26
N TYR A 2 -7.32 18.13 9.90
CA TYR A 2 -6.33 17.51 9.03
C TYR A 2 -7.04 17.06 7.76
N TYR A 3 -6.58 17.56 6.61
CA TYR A 3 -7.13 17.25 5.30
C TYR A 3 -6.22 16.24 4.62
N GLY A 4 -6.74 15.07 4.29
CA GLY A 4 -5.99 14.01 3.64
C GLY A 4 -6.58 13.67 2.27
N PHE A 5 -5.75 13.74 1.26
CA PHE A 5 -6.09 13.37 -0.09
C PHE A 5 -5.54 11.98 -0.42
N ASP A 6 -6.38 11.14 -0.99
CA ASP A 6 -5.99 9.92 -1.68
C ASP A 6 -6.23 10.15 -3.18
N ILE A 7 -5.15 10.30 -3.93
CA ILE A 7 -5.18 10.66 -5.35
C ILE A 7 -4.78 9.46 -6.20
N GLY A 8 -5.73 8.95 -6.95
CA GLY A 8 -5.49 7.91 -7.95
C GLY A 8 -5.66 8.41 -9.37
N GLY A 9 -5.40 7.56 -10.36
CA GLY A 9 -5.53 7.91 -11.77
C GLY A 9 -6.96 8.18 -12.26
N THR A 10 -7.98 7.87 -11.46
CA THR A 10 -9.41 8.01 -11.83
C THR A 10 -10.21 8.88 -10.87
N LYS A 11 -9.80 8.97 -9.62
CA LYS A 11 -10.50 9.73 -8.56
C LYS A 11 -9.51 10.44 -7.66
N ILE A 12 -9.91 11.61 -7.16
CA ILE A 12 -9.33 12.33 -6.04
C ILE A 12 -10.34 12.21 -4.89
N ALA A 13 -9.92 11.67 -3.77
CA ALA A 13 -10.73 11.57 -2.56
C ALA A 13 -10.13 12.45 -1.46
N LEU A 14 -10.93 13.30 -0.84
CA LEU A 14 -10.58 14.12 0.32
C LEU A 14 -11.31 13.59 1.55
N GLY A 15 -10.56 13.33 2.62
CA GLY A 15 -11.07 13.11 3.97
C GLY A 15 -10.65 14.25 4.90
N VAL A 16 -11.58 14.73 5.70
CA VAL A 16 -11.34 15.75 6.73
C VAL A 16 -11.45 15.12 8.11
N PHE A 17 -10.37 15.23 8.89
CA PHE A 17 -10.27 14.63 10.22
C PHE A 17 -10.12 15.71 11.29
N ASP A 18 -10.70 15.47 12.46
CA ASP A 18 -10.56 16.35 13.62
C ASP A 18 -9.28 16.07 14.44
N SER A 19 -9.11 16.80 15.54
CA SER A 19 -7.96 16.60 16.45
C SER A 19 -7.97 15.23 17.14
N GLY A 20 -9.12 14.57 17.23
CA GLY A 20 -9.27 13.19 17.70
C GLY A 20 -9.04 12.16 16.59
N ARG A 21 -8.59 12.58 15.41
CA ARG A 21 -8.32 11.72 14.25
C ARG A 21 -9.57 11.01 13.69
N GLN A 22 -10.77 11.55 13.97
CA GLN A 22 -12.04 11.01 13.50
C GLN A 22 -12.45 11.69 12.19
N LEU A 23 -12.90 10.89 11.22
CA LEU A 23 -13.40 11.40 9.94
C LEU A 23 -14.69 12.21 10.16
N GLN A 24 -14.67 13.47 9.77
CA GLN A 24 -15.79 14.41 9.88
C GLN A 24 -16.52 14.63 8.57
N TRP A 25 -15.80 14.49 7.46
CA TRP A 25 -16.38 14.68 6.11
C TRP A 25 -15.47 14.06 5.04
N GLU A 26 -16.09 13.58 3.99
CA GLU A 26 -15.40 13.12 2.79
C GLU A 26 -16.07 13.63 1.52
N LYS A 27 -15.25 13.80 0.49
CA LYS A 27 -15.73 14.10 -0.87
C LYS A 27 -14.81 13.47 -1.91
N ARG A 28 -15.42 13.03 -3.02
CA ARG A 28 -14.70 12.39 -4.13
C ARG A 28 -15.06 13.10 -5.43
N VAL A 29 -14.06 13.34 -6.26
CA VAL A 29 -14.20 13.91 -7.61
C VAL A 29 -13.36 13.11 -8.60
N PRO A 30 -13.71 13.12 -9.91
CA PRO A 30 -12.86 12.55 -10.94
C PRO A 30 -11.47 13.22 -10.98
N THR A 31 -10.40 12.45 -11.25
CA THR A 31 -9.06 13.02 -11.46
C THR A 31 -8.98 13.64 -12.85
N PRO A 32 -8.69 14.94 -12.99
CA PRO A 32 -8.36 15.55 -14.27
C PRO A 32 -7.08 14.94 -14.83
N ARG A 33 -7.14 14.45 -16.09
CA ARG A 33 -6.03 13.67 -16.68
C ARG A 33 -5.23 14.42 -17.73
N ASP A 34 -5.84 15.42 -18.35
CA ASP A 34 -5.35 16.07 -19.56
C ASP A 34 -4.75 17.45 -19.28
N SER A 35 -4.99 18.03 -18.10
CA SER A 35 -4.53 19.36 -17.72
C SER A 35 -4.03 19.39 -16.28
N TYR A 36 -2.80 19.83 -16.12
CA TYR A 36 -2.20 20.03 -14.79
C TYR A 36 -2.90 21.16 -14.02
N ASP A 37 -3.25 22.27 -14.69
CA ASP A 37 -3.97 23.35 -14.05
C ASP A 37 -5.35 22.92 -13.54
N ALA A 38 -6.11 22.16 -14.36
CA ALA A 38 -7.39 21.61 -13.93
C ALA A 38 -7.22 20.62 -12.75
N PHE A 39 -6.10 19.86 -12.70
CA PHE A 39 -5.78 19.00 -11.58
C PHE A 39 -5.51 19.82 -10.30
N LEU A 40 -4.70 20.88 -10.38
CA LEU A 40 -4.46 21.78 -9.25
C LEU A 40 -5.75 22.47 -8.78
N ASP A 41 -6.55 22.97 -9.72
CA ASP A 41 -7.84 23.62 -9.43
C ASP A 41 -8.79 22.67 -8.67
N ALA A 42 -8.91 21.39 -9.10
CA ALA A 42 -9.74 20.41 -8.43
C ALA A 42 -9.31 20.16 -6.96
N VAL A 43 -8.01 20.13 -6.68
CA VAL A 43 -7.49 19.99 -5.30
C VAL A 43 -7.78 21.28 -4.50
N CYS A 44 -7.50 22.46 -5.07
CA CYS A 44 -7.72 23.74 -4.42
C CYS A 44 -9.21 23.98 -4.10
N GLU A 45 -10.12 23.63 -5.01
CA GLU A 45 -11.57 23.75 -4.80
C GLU A 45 -12.04 22.88 -3.63
N LEU A 46 -11.56 21.62 -3.56
CA LEU A 46 -11.88 20.72 -2.44
C LEU A 46 -11.37 21.27 -1.10
N VAL A 47 -10.17 21.85 -1.08
CA VAL A 47 -9.61 22.50 0.13
C VAL A 47 -10.44 23.71 0.52
N ALA A 48 -10.81 24.58 -0.44
CA ALA A 48 -11.62 25.78 -0.18
C ALA A 48 -13.00 25.42 0.38
N GLU A 49 -13.62 24.37 -0.17
CA GLU A 49 -14.92 23.87 0.33
C GLU A 49 -14.80 23.32 1.76
N ALA A 50 -13.71 22.60 2.08
CA ALA A 50 -13.44 22.11 3.43
C ALA A 50 -13.19 23.27 4.40
N ASP A 51 -12.36 24.26 4.03
CA ASP A 51 -12.09 25.46 4.84
C ASP A 51 -13.38 26.21 5.15
N GLN A 52 -14.24 26.42 4.15
CA GLN A 52 -15.54 27.07 4.33
C GLN A 52 -16.46 26.27 5.25
N ARG A 53 -16.52 24.94 5.07
CA ARG A 53 -17.41 24.06 5.84
C ARG A 53 -17.05 24.01 7.32
N PHE A 54 -15.75 24.01 7.65
CA PHE A 54 -15.27 23.87 9.01
C PHE A 54 -14.82 25.20 9.64
N GLY A 55 -14.85 26.30 8.89
CA GLY A 55 -14.49 27.62 9.38
C GLY A 55 -13.01 27.76 9.79
N CYS A 56 -12.12 26.94 9.25
CA CYS A 56 -10.70 26.97 9.57
C CYS A 56 -9.84 26.49 8.38
N LYS A 57 -8.60 26.95 8.33
CA LYS A 57 -7.58 26.43 7.42
C LYS A 57 -6.99 25.14 8.00
N GLY A 58 -7.33 23.95 7.42
CA GLY A 58 -6.75 22.67 7.80
C GLY A 58 -5.35 22.45 7.20
N SER A 59 -4.53 21.60 7.81
CA SER A 59 -3.30 21.09 7.17
C SER A 59 -3.63 20.18 5.98
N VAL A 60 -2.79 20.14 4.95
CA VAL A 60 -3.05 19.37 3.73
C VAL A 60 -1.95 18.34 3.50
N GLY A 61 -2.34 17.06 3.54
CA GLY A 61 -1.48 15.95 3.16
C GLY A 61 -2.06 15.18 1.98
N ILE A 62 -1.21 14.63 1.13
CA ILE A 62 -1.59 13.96 -0.11
C ILE A 62 -0.86 12.63 -0.21
N GLY A 63 -1.62 11.54 -0.34
CA GLY A 63 -1.15 10.24 -0.77
C GLY A 63 -1.34 10.08 -2.28
N ILE A 64 -0.27 9.75 -3.00
CA ILE A 64 -0.29 9.63 -4.46
C ILE A 64 0.58 8.44 -4.90
N PRO A 65 0.14 7.61 -5.87
CA PRO A 65 0.97 6.52 -6.36
C PRO A 65 2.21 7.03 -7.09
N GLY A 66 3.37 6.46 -6.77
CA GLY A 66 4.66 6.80 -7.37
C GLY A 66 5.64 7.45 -6.39
N MET A 67 6.59 8.22 -6.90
CA MET A 67 7.60 8.92 -6.11
C MET A 67 7.17 10.38 -5.93
N PRO A 68 6.85 10.80 -4.69
CA PRO A 68 6.30 12.14 -4.41
C PRO A 68 7.22 13.29 -4.81
N GLU A 69 8.53 13.07 -4.72
CA GLU A 69 9.52 14.09 -5.02
C GLU A 69 10.82 13.41 -5.52
N THR A 70 11.19 13.68 -6.77
CA THR A 70 12.46 13.26 -7.38
C THR A 70 13.58 14.25 -7.04
N GLU A 71 14.83 14.00 -7.45
CA GLU A 71 15.97 14.88 -7.15
C GLU A 71 15.77 16.34 -7.63
N ASP A 72 14.98 16.55 -8.69
CA ASP A 72 14.64 17.86 -9.24
C ASP A 72 13.36 18.46 -8.65
N GLY A 73 12.79 17.86 -7.61
CA GLY A 73 11.59 18.36 -6.93
C GLY A 73 10.27 18.07 -7.67
N THR A 74 10.29 17.19 -8.68
CA THR A 74 9.07 16.83 -9.42
C THR A 74 8.46 15.50 -8.97
N LEU A 75 7.16 15.34 -9.18
CA LEU A 75 6.44 14.08 -8.96
C LEU A 75 6.71 13.09 -10.09
N TYR A 76 6.97 11.83 -9.78
CA TYR A 76 6.89 10.74 -10.74
C TYR A 76 5.69 9.84 -10.43
N ALA A 77 4.66 9.91 -11.26
CA ALA A 77 3.41 9.15 -11.07
C ALA A 77 2.84 8.67 -12.42
N ALA A 78 3.18 7.47 -12.83
CA ALA A 78 2.74 6.91 -14.13
C ALA A 78 1.21 6.83 -14.27
N ASN A 79 0.49 6.65 -13.16
CA ASN A 79 -0.96 6.54 -13.15
C ASN A 79 -1.69 7.89 -13.03
N VAL A 80 -0.96 9.00 -12.80
CA VAL A 80 -1.50 10.36 -12.69
C VAL A 80 -0.77 11.27 -13.70
N PRO A 81 -1.00 11.08 -15.00
CA PRO A 81 -0.19 11.70 -16.05
C PRO A 81 -0.24 13.24 -16.04
N ALA A 82 -1.34 13.85 -15.63
CA ALA A 82 -1.45 15.31 -15.55
C ALA A 82 -0.45 15.95 -14.57
N ALA A 83 -0.10 15.26 -13.49
CA ALA A 83 0.79 15.77 -12.45
C ALA A 83 2.23 15.20 -12.54
N SER A 84 2.44 14.12 -13.32
CA SER A 84 3.77 13.50 -13.46
C SER A 84 4.76 14.45 -14.14
N GLY A 85 5.97 14.57 -13.60
CA GLY A 85 7.00 15.52 -14.06
C GLY A 85 6.72 16.98 -13.65
N LYS A 86 5.82 17.22 -12.71
CA LYS A 86 5.46 18.57 -12.21
C LYS A 86 5.86 18.74 -10.75
N PRO A 87 6.20 19.97 -10.30
CA PRO A 87 6.56 20.27 -8.91
C PRO A 87 5.30 20.39 -8.05
N LEU A 88 4.51 19.32 -7.95
CA LEU A 88 3.16 19.30 -7.37
C LEU A 88 3.11 19.89 -5.96
N ARG A 89 4.04 19.51 -5.09
CA ARG A 89 4.08 20.01 -3.70
C ARG A 89 4.26 21.52 -3.65
N ALA A 90 5.24 22.03 -4.41
CA ALA A 90 5.55 23.45 -4.44
C ALA A 90 4.38 24.27 -5.00
N ASP A 91 3.79 23.84 -6.11
CA ASP A 91 2.69 24.53 -6.76
C ASP A 91 1.42 24.56 -5.89
N LEU A 92 1.06 23.43 -5.26
CA LEU A 92 -0.08 23.40 -4.33
C LEU A 92 0.19 24.23 -3.07
N SER A 93 1.40 24.18 -2.51
CA SER A 93 1.75 24.99 -1.34
C SER A 93 1.64 26.48 -1.65
N ALA A 94 2.09 26.91 -2.83
CA ALA A 94 1.98 28.30 -3.28
C ALA A 94 0.52 28.73 -3.52
N ARG A 95 -0.29 27.88 -4.18
CA ARG A 95 -1.72 28.20 -4.47
C ARG A 95 -2.57 28.24 -3.21
N LEU A 96 -2.30 27.39 -2.24
CA LEU A 96 -3.08 27.26 -0.99
C LEU A 96 -2.57 28.16 0.14
N ASP A 97 -1.39 28.78 -0.02
CA ASP A 97 -0.72 29.56 1.03
C ASP A 97 -0.61 28.77 2.34
N ARG A 98 -0.13 27.51 2.24
CA ARG A 98 0.13 26.60 3.36
C ARG A 98 1.09 25.48 2.98
N ASP A 99 1.74 24.86 3.99
CA ASP A 99 2.55 23.67 3.77
C ASP A 99 1.68 22.50 3.29
N VAL A 100 2.05 21.90 2.16
CA VAL A 100 1.44 20.68 1.63
C VAL A 100 2.45 19.56 1.71
N ARG A 101 2.05 18.44 2.32
CA ARG A 101 2.89 17.24 2.42
C ARG A 101 2.43 16.17 1.46
N LEU A 102 3.38 15.57 0.76
CA LEU A 102 3.14 14.47 -0.15
C LEU A 102 3.87 13.22 0.34
N ASP A 103 3.23 12.07 0.20
CA ASP A 103 3.91 10.78 0.31
C ASP A 103 3.28 9.76 -0.66
N ASN A 104 3.96 8.64 -0.83
CA ASN A 104 3.43 7.51 -1.59
C ASN A 104 2.15 6.98 -0.93
N ASP A 105 1.20 6.49 -1.74
CA ASP A 105 -0.09 5.95 -1.27
C ASP A 105 0.08 4.75 -0.32
N ALA A 106 1.08 3.89 -0.55
CA ALA A 106 1.36 2.76 0.34
C ALA A 106 2.00 3.20 1.67
N ASN A 107 2.81 4.27 1.68
CA ASN A 107 3.29 4.89 2.91
C ASN A 107 2.15 5.52 3.70
N CYS A 108 1.22 6.21 3.03
CA CYS A 108 0.00 6.74 3.66
C CYS A 108 -0.86 5.61 4.25
N PHE A 109 -1.02 4.49 3.53
CA PHE A 109 -1.69 3.32 4.08
C PHE A 109 -1.01 2.82 5.35
N ALA A 110 0.31 2.59 5.33
CA ALA A 110 1.05 2.11 6.48
C ALA A 110 0.98 3.10 7.67
N LEU A 111 1.05 4.40 7.39
CA LEU A 111 0.92 5.46 8.40
C LEU A 111 -0.47 5.47 9.04
N SER A 112 -1.52 5.32 8.24
CA SER A 112 -2.88 5.20 8.73
C SER A 112 -3.03 4.07 9.74
N GLU A 113 -2.51 2.89 9.41
CA GLU A 113 -2.59 1.72 10.27
C GLU A 113 -1.73 1.88 11.54
N ALA A 114 -0.49 2.37 11.41
CA ALA A 114 0.40 2.61 12.55
C ALA A 114 -0.17 3.62 13.57
N TRP A 115 -1.03 4.52 13.13
CA TRP A 115 -1.75 5.48 13.99
C TRP A 115 -3.12 4.98 14.46
N ASP A 116 -3.44 3.68 14.31
CA ASP A 116 -4.53 3.06 15.03
C ASP A 116 -4.24 3.06 16.54
N ASP A 117 -5.25 3.28 17.38
CA ASP A 117 -5.06 3.46 18.82
C ASP A 117 -4.39 2.25 19.50
N GLU A 118 -4.65 1.03 19.00
CA GLU A 118 -4.00 -0.18 19.48
C GLU A 118 -2.57 -0.34 18.93
N PHE A 119 -2.29 0.19 17.74
CA PHE A 119 -1.02 -0.04 17.04
C PHE A 119 0.04 1.01 17.34
N THR A 120 -0.31 2.16 17.89
CA THR A 120 0.63 3.23 18.27
C THR A 120 1.71 2.79 19.28
N GLN A 121 1.51 1.68 19.98
CA GLN A 121 2.49 1.11 20.90
C GLN A 121 3.67 0.39 20.19
N TYR A 122 3.54 0.07 18.91
CA TYR A 122 4.57 -0.64 18.15
C TYR A 122 5.55 0.34 17.51
N PRO A 123 6.86 0.30 17.89
CA PRO A 123 7.86 1.21 17.34
C PRO A 123 8.04 1.07 15.83
N LEU A 124 8.06 -0.17 15.32
CA LEU A 124 8.27 -0.44 13.89
C LEU A 124 7.08 -1.21 13.30
N VAL A 125 6.31 -0.52 12.47
CA VAL A 125 5.15 -1.08 11.78
C VAL A 125 5.45 -1.20 10.28
N MET A 126 5.22 -2.38 9.74
CA MET A 126 5.28 -2.66 8.30
C MET A 126 3.87 -2.78 7.75
N GLY A 127 3.47 -1.88 6.86
CA GLY A 127 2.30 -2.06 6.02
C GLY A 127 2.63 -2.91 4.80
N LEU A 128 1.84 -3.93 4.51
CA LEU A 128 1.95 -4.78 3.32
C LEU A 128 0.62 -4.82 2.58
N ILE A 129 0.61 -4.32 1.35
CA ILE A 129 -0.59 -4.31 0.51
C ILE A 129 -0.54 -5.49 -0.46
N LEU A 130 -1.50 -6.39 -0.35
CA LEU A 130 -1.74 -7.51 -1.27
C LEU A 130 -3.01 -7.22 -2.09
N GLY A 131 -2.88 -6.33 -3.07
CA GLY A 131 -3.96 -5.83 -3.91
C GLY A 131 -3.81 -6.23 -5.37
N THR A 132 -4.08 -5.31 -6.30
CA THR A 132 -3.80 -5.45 -7.74
C THR A 132 -2.30 -5.63 -8.00
N GLY A 133 -1.46 -4.98 -7.19
CA GLY A 133 -0.02 -5.17 -7.06
C GLY A 133 0.36 -5.56 -5.64
N VAL A 134 1.66 -5.51 -5.34
CA VAL A 134 2.22 -5.62 -3.99
C VAL A 134 2.99 -4.36 -3.70
N GLY A 135 2.59 -3.66 -2.66
CA GLY A 135 3.27 -2.47 -2.16
C GLY A 135 3.38 -2.50 -0.65
N GLY A 136 3.96 -1.47 -0.08
CA GLY A 136 4.01 -1.34 1.37
C GLY A 136 4.71 -0.07 1.82
N GLY A 137 4.77 0.09 3.13
CA GLY A 137 5.47 1.19 3.77
C GLY A 137 6.02 0.77 5.13
N LEU A 138 7.03 1.47 5.58
CA LEU A 138 7.64 1.28 6.89
C LEU A 138 7.42 2.53 7.74
N ILE A 139 6.91 2.32 8.94
CA ILE A 139 6.65 3.41 9.91
C ILE A 139 7.49 3.14 11.15
N PHE A 140 8.37 4.06 11.47
CA PHE A 140 9.21 4.00 12.67
C PHE A 140 8.85 5.14 13.62
N ASN A 141 8.43 4.79 14.85
CA ASN A 141 7.96 5.74 15.86
C ASN A 141 6.91 6.73 15.31
N GLY A 142 5.93 6.21 14.57
CA GLY A 142 4.84 7.00 13.99
C GLY A 142 5.22 7.82 12.75
N LYS A 143 6.43 7.66 12.18
CA LYS A 143 6.93 8.41 11.02
C LYS A 143 7.25 7.48 9.86
N PRO A 144 6.89 7.83 8.61
CA PRO A 144 7.27 7.05 7.44
C PRO A 144 8.80 7.05 7.24
N ILE A 145 9.33 5.88 6.87
CA ILE A 145 10.71 5.75 6.38
C ILE A 145 10.65 5.88 4.85
N THR A 146 10.97 7.02 4.30
CA THR A 146 10.86 7.27 2.86
C THR A 146 12.11 6.84 2.07
N GLY A 147 13.28 6.85 2.70
CA GLY A 147 14.56 6.59 2.03
C GLY A 147 14.98 7.74 1.10
N LYS A 148 16.15 7.58 0.48
CA LYS A 148 16.75 8.63 -0.39
C LYS A 148 15.93 8.90 -1.66
N SER A 149 15.32 7.86 -2.21
CA SER A 149 14.63 7.92 -3.50
C SER A 149 13.13 7.61 -3.38
N TYR A 150 12.57 7.70 -2.18
CA TYR A 150 11.16 7.40 -1.88
C TYR A 150 10.70 6.00 -2.32
N ILE A 151 11.63 5.02 -2.31
CA ILE A 151 11.34 3.62 -2.70
C ILE A 151 11.36 2.64 -1.53
N THR A 152 11.44 3.13 -0.31
CA THR A 152 11.32 2.25 0.88
C THR A 152 9.91 1.63 0.90
N GLY A 153 9.86 0.32 1.10
CA GLY A 153 8.57 -0.38 1.08
C GLY A 153 8.13 -0.92 -0.28
N GLU A 154 8.91 -0.70 -1.34
CA GLU A 154 8.67 -1.28 -2.67
C GLU A 154 8.94 -2.79 -2.70
N PHE A 155 8.39 -3.51 -1.71
CA PHE A 155 8.61 -4.95 -1.51
C PHE A 155 8.20 -5.77 -2.74
N GLY A 156 7.15 -5.34 -3.44
CA GLY A 156 6.65 -6.01 -4.63
C GLY A 156 7.68 -6.15 -5.74
N HIS A 157 8.68 -5.28 -5.77
CA HIS A 157 9.75 -5.29 -6.77
C HIS A 157 10.99 -6.09 -6.35
N MET A 158 11.01 -6.68 -5.16
CA MET A 158 11.99 -7.71 -4.82
C MET A 158 11.83 -8.92 -5.76
N ARG A 159 12.95 -9.61 -6.03
CA ARG A 159 12.91 -10.83 -6.84
C ARG A 159 12.48 -12.03 -6.01
N LEU A 160 11.89 -13.02 -6.64
CA LEU A 160 11.67 -14.30 -5.99
C LEU A 160 12.99 -14.78 -5.38
N PRO A 161 13.02 -15.06 -4.08
CA PRO A 161 14.21 -15.61 -3.46
C PRO A 161 14.48 -17.04 -3.94
N VAL A 162 15.72 -17.51 -3.80
CA VAL A 162 16.14 -18.82 -4.29
C VAL A 162 15.34 -19.96 -3.66
N ASP A 163 15.04 -19.87 -2.39
CA ASP A 163 14.25 -20.86 -1.66
C ASP A 163 12.78 -20.90 -2.18
N ALA A 164 12.21 -19.78 -2.59
CA ALA A 164 10.93 -19.78 -3.31
C ALA A 164 11.03 -20.51 -4.64
N LEU A 165 12.08 -20.30 -5.41
CA LEU A 165 12.29 -21.02 -6.69
C LEU A 165 12.51 -22.50 -6.48
N ILE A 166 13.22 -22.92 -5.42
CA ILE A 166 13.36 -24.34 -5.07
C ILE A 166 11.99 -24.96 -4.77
N MET A 167 11.11 -24.21 -4.09
CA MET A 167 9.78 -24.69 -3.71
C MET A 167 8.81 -24.81 -4.92
N ILE A 168 8.83 -23.83 -5.86
CA ILE A 168 7.90 -23.79 -6.98
C ILE A 168 8.47 -24.38 -8.28
N GLY A 169 9.79 -24.63 -8.36
CA GLY A 169 10.52 -25.16 -9.51
C GLY A 169 11.56 -24.15 -10.01
N LEU A 170 12.80 -24.64 -10.24
CA LEU A 170 13.90 -23.78 -10.72
C LEU A 170 13.69 -23.28 -12.17
N ASP A 171 12.86 -23.97 -12.94
CA ASP A 171 12.42 -23.63 -14.29
C ASP A 171 11.11 -22.84 -14.34
N PHE A 172 10.61 -22.41 -13.15
CA PHE A 172 9.36 -21.66 -13.03
C PHE A 172 9.43 -20.34 -13.81
N PRO A 173 8.38 -19.94 -14.55
CA PRO A 173 8.43 -18.78 -15.41
C PRO A 173 8.66 -17.47 -14.65
N LEU A 174 9.78 -16.80 -14.91
CA LEU A 174 10.07 -15.47 -14.36
C LEU A 174 9.33 -14.39 -15.18
N ARG A 175 8.15 -14.02 -14.72
CA ARG A 175 7.27 -13.04 -15.40
C ARG A 175 7.92 -11.66 -15.45
N ARG A 176 7.75 -10.98 -16.59
CA ARG A 176 8.13 -9.57 -16.71
C ARG A 176 7.24 -8.70 -15.83
N CYS A 177 7.84 -7.81 -15.06
CA CYS A 177 7.16 -6.82 -14.22
C CYS A 177 7.02 -5.46 -14.93
N GLY A 178 6.06 -4.65 -14.53
CA GLY A 178 5.90 -3.27 -15.01
C GLY A 178 7.12 -2.38 -14.77
N CYS A 179 7.95 -2.68 -13.75
CA CYS A 179 9.22 -1.99 -13.52
C CYS A 179 10.34 -2.34 -14.53
N GLY A 180 10.05 -3.17 -15.56
CA GLY A 180 10.98 -3.60 -16.58
C GLY A 180 11.81 -4.84 -16.23
N GLN A 181 11.79 -5.28 -15.00
CA GLN A 181 12.55 -6.44 -14.51
C GLN A 181 11.73 -7.74 -14.59
N HIS A 182 12.36 -8.89 -14.27
CA HIS A 182 11.71 -10.20 -14.27
C HIS A 182 11.74 -10.82 -12.86
N GLY A 183 10.71 -11.61 -12.53
CA GLY A 183 10.65 -12.35 -11.29
C GLY A 183 10.35 -11.51 -10.03
N CYS A 184 9.80 -10.29 -10.19
CA CYS A 184 9.32 -9.52 -9.05
C CYS A 184 8.20 -10.24 -8.32
N ILE A 185 8.24 -10.26 -6.97
CA ILE A 185 7.26 -11.00 -6.15
C ILE A 185 5.83 -10.52 -6.36
N GLU A 186 5.62 -9.27 -6.76
CA GLU A 186 4.32 -8.72 -7.13
C GLU A 186 3.58 -9.60 -8.16
N ASN A 187 4.31 -10.13 -9.14
CA ASN A 187 3.73 -10.95 -10.19
C ASN A 187 3.14 -12.27 -9.70
N TYR A 188 3.42 -12.65 -8.45
CA TYR A 188 3.02 -13.93 -7.85
C TYR A 188 2.19 -13.74 -6.57
N LEU A 189 2.47 -12.69 -5.78
CA LEU A 189 1.83 -12.47 -4.48
C LEU A 189 0.68 -11.47 -4.50
N SER A 190 0.50 -10.69 -5.59
CA SER A 190 -0.69 -9.86 -5.77
C SER A 190 -1.94 -10.69 -6.05
N GLY A 191 -3.13 -10.07 -5.99
CA GLY A 191 -4.38 -10.74 -6.40
C GLY A 191 -4.34 -11.26 -7.84
N ARG A 192 -3.69 -10.51 -8.75
CA ARG A 192 -3.43 -10.97 -10.12
C ARG A 192 -2.44 -12.14 -10.15
N GLY A 193 -1.43 -12.11 -9.28
CA GLY A 193 -0.45 -13.18 -9.13
C GLY A 193 -1.10 -14.46 -8.59
N PHE A 194 -1.96 -14.33 -7.57
CA PHE A 194 -2.74 -15.43 -7.01
C PHE A 194 -3.58 -16.14 -8.09
N ALA A 195 -4.33 -15.38 -8.88
CA ALA A 195 -5.12 -15.90 -10.00
C ALA A 195 -4.23 -16.52 -11.09
N TRP A 196 -3.11 -15.87 -11.44
CA TRP A 196 -2.19 -16.38 -12.43
C TRP A 196 -1.53 -17.71 -12.02
N LEU A 197 -1.14 -17.86 -10.75
CA LEU A 197 -0.61 -19.11 -10.21
C LEU A 197 -1.65 -20.24 -10.33
N TYR A 198 -2.92 -19.97 -10.03
CA TYR A 198 -3.99 -20.97 -10.19
C TYR A 198 -4.13 -21.40 -11.64
N GLN A 199 -4.20 -20.44 -12.56
CA GLN A 199 -4.24 -20.72 -14.01
C GLN A 199 -3.01 -21.51 -14.49
N HIS A 200 -1.82 -21.18 -13.97
CA HIS A 200 -0.58 -21.88 -14.35
C HIS A 200 -0.61 -23.36 -13.96
N TYR A 201 -1.07 -23.68 -12.74
CA TYR A 201 -1.06 -25.05 -12.24
C TYR A 201 -2.27 -25.89 -12.68
N TYR A 202 -3.43 -25.25 -12.83
CA TYR A 202 -4.69 -25.98 -13.07
C TYR A 202 -5.33 -25.68 -14.42
N HIS A 203 -4.73 -24.78 -15.22
CA HIS A 203 -5.23 -24.40 -16.55
C HIS A 203 -6.66 -23.81 -16.56
N GLN A 204 -7.09 -23.23 -15.43
CA GLN A 204 -8.40 -22.62 -15.25
C GLN A 204 -8.22 -21.11 -15.00
N PRO A 205 -8.78 -20.22 -15.84
CA PRO A 205 -8.60 -18.78 -15.77
C PRO A 205 -9.59 -18.14 -14.77
N LEU A 206 -9.52 -18.54 -13.50
CA LEU A 206 -10.33 -17.98 -12.41
C LEU A 206 -9.67 -16.77 -11.78
N GLN A 207 -10.50 -15.82 -11.30
CA GLN A 207 -10.04 -14.67 -10.52
C GLN A 207 -9.95 -15.02 -9.02
N ALA A 208 -9.20 -14.24 -8.25
CA ALA A 208 -8.99 -14.51 -6.83
C ALA A 208 -10.30 -14.72 -6.02
N PRO A 209 -11.37 -13.92 -6.18
CA PRO A 209 -12.63 -14.18 -5.47
C PRO A 209 -13.27 -15.53 -5.80
N GLU A 210 -13.18 -15.97 -7.06
CA GLU A 210 -13.73 -17.26 -7.49
C GLU A 210 -12.96 -18.43 -6.88
N ILE A 211 -11.62 -18.34 -6.86
CA ILE A 211 -10.75 -19.34 -6.24
C ILE A 211 -11.00 -19.43 -4.73
N ILE A 212 -11.15 -18.28 -4.06
CA ILE A 212 -11.47 -18.21 -2.62
C ILE A 212 -12.83 -18.85 -2.35
N ALA A 213 -13.84 -18.60 -3.19
CA ALA A 213 -15.15 -19.22 -3.06
C ALA A 213 -15.09 -20.77 -3.21
N LEU A 214 -14.26 -21.27 -4.12
CA LEU A 214 -13.99 -22.72 -4.25
C LEU A 214 -13.29 -23.29 -3.00
N TYR A 215 -12.30 -22.55 -2.46
CA TYR A 215 -11.63 -22.94 -1.22
C TYR A 215 -12.61 -23.07 -0.06
N ASP A 216 -13.53 -22.13 0.11
CA ASP A 216 -14.55 -22.14 1.16
C ASP A 216 -15.55 -23.31 0.98
N GLN A 217 -15.80 -23.74 -0.26
CA GLN A 217 -16.60 -24.92 -0.60
C GLN A 217 -15.86 -26.24 -0.40
N GLY A 218 -14.55 -26.17 -0.12
CA GLY A 218 -13.74 -27.36 0.12
C GLY A 218 -13.14 -28.01 -1.12
N ASP A 219 -13.11 -27.30 -2.26
CA ASP A 219 -12.47 -27.80 -3.49
C ASP A 219 -10.98 -28.14 -3.25
N GLU A 220 -10.56 -29.31 -3.67
CA GLU A 220 -9.21 -29.82 -3.41
C GLU A 220 -8.12 -29.02 -4.14
N GLN A 221 -8.39 -28.58 -5.38
CA GLN A 221 -7.42 -27.79 -6.15
C GLN A 221 -7.27 -26.39 -5.56
N ALA A 222 -8.37 -25.77 -5.17
CA ALA A 222 -8.35 -24.47 -4.52
C ALA A 222 -7.62 -24.53 -3.16
N ARG A 223 -7.83 -25.58 -2.38
CA ARG A 223 -7.10 -25.82 -1.11
C ARG A 223 -5.60 -25.98 -1.35
N ALA A 224 -5.21 -26.84 -2.29
CA ALA A 224 -3.81 -27.05 -2.63
C ALA A 224 -3.15 -25.78 -3.18
N HIS A 225 -3.91 -24.94 -3.91
CA HIS A 225 -3.45 -23.65 -4.38
C HIS A 225 -3.21 -22.66 -3.24
N VAL A 226 -4.17 -22.55 -2.32
CA VAL A 226 -4.05 -21.63 -1.15
C VAL A 226 -2.86 -22.05 -0.29
N GLU A 227 -2.65 -23.33 -0.02
CA GLU A 227 -1.49 -23.84 0.71
C GLU A 227 -0.17 -23.40 0.04
N ARG A 228 -0.06 -23.65 -1.27
CA ARG A 228 1.13 -23.24 -2.05
C ARG A 228 1.35 -21.74 -2.04
N TYR A 229 0.28 -20.95 -2.16
CA TYR A 229 0.35 -19.50 -2.14
C TYR A 229 0.81 -18.99 -0.76
N LEU A 230 0.26 -19.53 0.32
CA LEU A 230 0.64 -19.15 1.68
C LEU A 230 2.09 -19.51 2.00
N ASP A 231 2.57 -20.67 1.52
CA ASP A 231 3.98 -21.04 1.65
C ASP A 231 4.88 -20.10 0.85
N LEU A 232 4.49 -19.73 -0.38
CA LEU A 232 5.24 -18.77 -1.20
C LEU A 232 5.26 -17.37 -0.56
N LEU A 233 4.14 -16.93 -0.01
CA LEU A 233 4.04 -15.67 0.73
C LEU A 233 4.95 -15.71 1.96
N ALA A 234 4.96 -16.81 2.72
CA ALA A 234 5.79 -16.96 3.90
C ALA A 234 7.30 -16.92 3.59
N VAL A 235 7.73 -17.59 2.52
CA VAL A 235 9.13 -17.54 2.05
C VAL A 235 9.52 -16.11 1.68
N CYS A 236 8.72 -15.44 0.86
CA CYS A 236 9.02 -14.08 0.41
C CYS A 236 8.99 -13.08 1.58
N LEU A 237 7.98 -13.18 2.45
CA LEU A 237 7.87 -12.31 3.62
C LEU A 237 8.99 -12.58 4.62
N GLY A 238 9.39 -13.84 4.85
CA GLY A 238 10.51 -14.19 5.71
C GLY A 238 11.82 -13.51 5.33
N ASN A 239 12.10 -13.37 4.03
CA ASN A 239 13.25 -12.61 3.53
C ASN A 239 13.13 -11.11 3.85
N ILE A 240 11.95 -10.53 3.76
CA ILE A 240 11.70 -9.13 4.13
C ILE A 240 11.86 -8.95 5.65
N LEU A 241 11.24 -9.82 6.43
CA LEU A 241 11.29 -9.78 7.90
C LEU A 241 12.71 -9.94 8.44
N THR A 242 13.57 -10.72 7.78
CA THR A 242 14.99 -10.87 8.16
C THR A 242 15.76 -9.56 8.04
N ILE A 243 15.34 -8.64 7.18
CA ILE A 243 15.99 -7.34 6.96
C ILE A 243 15.35 -6.25 7.82
N VAL A 244 14.02 -6.27 7.93
CA VAL A 244 13.23 -5.17 8.53
C VAL A 244 13.04 -5.38 10.03
N ASP A 245 12.80 -6.63 10.49
CA ASP A 245 12.52 -7.04 11.87
C ASP A 245 11.43 -6.16 12.55
N PRO A 246 10.23 -6.05 11.97
CA PRO A 246 9.17 -5.18 12.49
C PRO A 246 8.48 -5.80 13.70
N ASP A 247 7.89 -4.97 14.57
CA ASP A 247 7.04 -5.41 15.68
C ASP A 247 5.66 -5.88 15.19
N LEU A 248 5.15 -5.21 14.16
CA LEU A 248 3.82 -5.42 13.61
C LEU A 248 3.85 -5.40 12.08
N VAL A 249 3.17 -6.36 11.45
CA VAL A 249 2.84 -6.37 10.03
C VAL A 249 1.34 -6.19 9.85
N VAL A 250 0.92 -5.14 9.17
CA VAL A 250 -0.50 -4.92 8.83
C VAL A 250 -0.72 -5.20 7.36
N ILE A 251 -1.59 -6.17 7.06
CA ILE A 251 -1.86 -6.62 5.70
C ILE A 251 -3.14 -5.97 5.18
N GLY A 252 -3.01 -5.20 4.11
CA GLY A 252 -4.09 -4.56 3.37
C GLY A 252 -4.25 -5.11 1.94
N GLY A 253 -5.08 -4.43 1.16
CA GLY A 253 -5.41 -4.83 -0.20
C GLY A 253 -6.48 -5.93 -0.26
N GLY A 254 -6.94 -6.25 -1.47
CA GLY A 254 -8.08 -7.15 -1.68
C GLY A 254 -7.91 -8.56 -1.08
N LEU A 255 -6.69 -9.10 -1.11
CA LEU A 255 -6.41 -10.42 -0.54
C LEU A 255 -6.44 -10.43 0.99
N SER A 256 -6.28 -9.30 1.68
CA SER A 256 -6.42 -9.25 3.14
C SER A 256 -7.83 -9.58 3.64
N ASN A 257 -8.82 -9.54 2.74
CA ASN A 257 -10.19 -9.96 3.04
C ASN A 257 -10.34 -11.49 3.10
N PHE A 258 -9.33 -12.24 2.67
CA PHE A 258 -9.30 -13.69 2.80
C PHE A 258 -8.65 -14.07 4.14
N PRO A 259 -9.42 -14.57 5.14
CA PRO A 259 -8.93 -14.78 6.50
C PRO A 259 -7.70 -15.68 6.60
N ALA A 260 -7.56 -16.66 5.69
CA ALA A 260 -6.42 -17.59 5.68
C ALA A 260 -5.06 -16.85 5.60
N ILE A 261 -5.01 -15.68 4.96
CA ILE A 261 -3.79 -14.86 4.85
C ILE A 261 -3.28 -14.44 6.25
N THR A 262 -4.15 -13.91 7.10
CA THR A 262 -3.73 -13.41 8.42
C THR A 262 -3.70 -14.50 9.49
N THR A 263 -4.56 -15.51 9.39
CA THR A 263 -4.66 -16.54 10.41
C THR A 263 -3.64 -17.69 10.27
N GLN A 264 -3.16 -17.96 9.05
CA GLN A 264 -2.27 -19.10 8.79
C GLN A 264 -0.82 -18.70 8.46
N LEU A 265 -0.56 -17.43 8.18
CA LEU A 265 0.77 -16.98 7.79
C LEU A 265 1.76 -17.04 8.95
N ALA A 266 1.34 -16.66 10.15
CA ALA A 266 2.20 -16.64 11.34
C ALA A 266 2.82 -18.01 11.65
N ASP A 267 2.06 -19.10 11.48
CA ASP A 267 2.53 -20.46 11.75
C ASP A 267 3.55 -20.96 10.71
N ARG A 268 3.58 -20.34 9.54
CA ARG A 268 4.49 -20.71 8.44
C ARG A 268 5.84 -20.00 8.52
N LEU A 269 5.86 -18.79 9.07
CA LEU A 269 7.05 -17.93 9.10
C LEU A 269 8.25 -18.49 9.88
N PRO A 270 8.12 -19.20 11.02
CA PRO A 270 9.28 -19.67 11.80
C PRO A 270 10.30 -20.46 11.00
N ARG A 271 9.87 -21.22 9.97
CA ARG A 271 10.76 -22.01 9.12
C ARG A 271 11.57 -21.18 8.11
N HIS A 272 11.24 -19.91 7.97
CA HIS A 272 11.86 -18.95 7.02
C HIS A 272 12.57 -17.80 7.73
N LEU A 273 12.62 -17.82 9.05
CA LEU A 273 13.29 -16.81 9.88
C LEU A 273 14.53 -17.40 10.54
N LEU A 274 15.41 -16.52 11.03
CA LEU A 274 16.53 -16.95 11.88
C LEU A 274 15.98 -17.62 13.16
N PRO A 275 16.65 -18.67 13.70
CA PRO A 275 16.16 -19.39 14.87
C PRO A 275 15.93 -18.53 16.13
N VAL A 276 16.57 -17.36 16.20
CA VAL A 276 16.43 -16.40 17.31
C VAL A 276 15.38 -15.32 17.06
N ALA A 277 14.89 -15.19 15.80
CA ALA A 277 13.92 -14.19 15.44
C ALA A 277 12.54 -14.55 16.00
N ARG A 278 11.78 -13.52 16.32
CA ARG A 278 10.38 -13.66 16.73
C ARG A 278 9.48 -13.35 15.53
N VAL A 279 8.40 -14.08 15.38
CA VAL A 279 7.36 -13.74 14.40
C VAL A 279 6.72 -12.44 14.86
N PRO A 280 6.64 -11.40 14.00
CA PRO A 280 5.93 -10.17 14.34
C PRO A 280 4.45 -10.44 14.52
N ARG A 281 3.74 -9.56 15.21
CA ARG A 281 2.27 -9.59 15.20
C ARG A 281 1.79 -9.35 13.76
N ILE A 282 0.83 -10.15 13.29
CA ILE A 282 0.25 -10.03 11.95
C ILE A 282 -1.22 -9.67 12.10
N GLU A 283 -1.63 -8.55 11.51
CA GLU A 283 -2.98 -8.04 11.59
C GLU A 283 -3.52 -7.70 10.19
N ARG A 284 -4.82 -7.75 10.07
CA ARG A 284 -5.51 -7.19 8.91
C ARG A 284 -5.67 -5.68 9.08
N ALA A 285 -5.56 -4.93 7.98
CA ALA A 285 -5.84 -3.50 7.94
C ALA A 285 -7.25 -3.18 8.46
N ARG A 286 -7.34 -2.12 9.25
CA ARG A 286 -8.57 -1.72 9.98
C ARG A 286 -9.30 -0.56 9.32
N HIS A 287 -8.57 0.31 8.61
CA HIS A 287 -9.12 1.57 8.12
C HIS A 287 -9.64 1.50 6.67
N GLY A 288 -9.54 0.34 6.00
CA GLY A 288 -10.18 0.05 4.71
C GLY A 288 -9.94 1.15 3.66
N ASP A 289 -11.00 1.51 2.94
CA ASP A 289 -10.97 2.52 1.86
C ASP A 289 -10.64 3.95 2.34
N ALA A 290 -10.79 4.25 3.64
CA ALA A 290 -10.42 5.54 4.22
C ALA A 290 -8.93 5.63 4.58
N GLY A 291 -8.21 4.50 4.58
CA GLY A 291 -6.82 4.40 5.03
C GLY A 291 -5.88 5.34 4.30
N GLY A 292 -5.99 5.46 2.96
CA GLY A 292 -5.17 6.37 2.16
C GLY A 292 -5.36 7.84 2.56
N MET A 293 -6.61 8.31 2.62
CA MET A 293 -6.95 9.67 3.05
C MET A 293 -6.51 9.94 4.49
N ARG A 294 -6.74 8.96 5.39
CA ARG A 294 -6.39 9.06 6.80
C ARG A 294 -4.87 9.20 6.99
N GLY A 295 -4.08 8.35 6.35
CA GLY A 295 -2.63 8.42 6.42
C GLY A 295 -2.08 9.70 5.82
N ALA A 296 -2.61 10.14 4.67
CA ALA A 296 -2.24 11.42 4.08
C ALA A 296 -2.52 12.59 5.05
N ALA A 297 -3.69 12.63 5.69
CA ALA A 297 -4.03 13.64 6.69
C ALA A 297 -3.01 13.67 7.85
N PHE A 298 -2.47 12.52 8.22
CA PHE A 298 -1.58 12.36 9.37
C PHE A 298 -0.10 12.64 9.06
N LEU A 299 0.26 12.91 7.80
CA LEU A 299 1.62 13.35 7.46
C LEU A 299 2.08 14.57 8.26
N HIS A 300 1.16 15.44 8.66
CA HIS A 300 1.43 16.60 9.52
C HIS A 300 1.55 16.27 11.02
N LEU A 301 1.29 15.06 11.44
CA LEU A 301 1.48 14.59 12.82
C LEU A 301 2.85 13.93 13.04
N THR A 302 3.65 13.83 11.99
CA THR A 302 4.93 13.09 12.01
C THR A 302 6.15 13.94 12.32
N ASP A 303 5.98 15.20 12.76
CA ASP A 303 7.09 16.10 13.14
C ASP A 303 7.77 15.72 14.44
#